data_87785b335762cd110549c4c7576f15bc
#
_entry.id   87785b335762cd110549c4c7576f15bc
#
_cell.length_a   1.000
_cell.length_b   1.000
_cell.length_c   1.000
_cell.angle_alpha   90.00
_cell.angle_beta   90.00
_cell.angle_gamma   90.00
#
_symmetry.space_group_name_H-M   'P 1'
#
loop_
_entity.id
_entity.type
_entity.pdbx_description
1 polymer ?
#
loop_
_entity_poly.entity_id
_entity_poly.type
_entity_poly.pdbx_seq_one_letter_code
_entity_poly.pdbx_strand_id
1 'polypeptide(L)'
;MSKVRTLLVGAVADDDSGMTDLLGMFAEHDVNTVMFFETPPPDILAKYSEGIDVVSIGTQGRSVEAGEAYRKCVDALKALRNYEPHMYYLKYCSTFDSTPRGNIGQMIDAGLDLLGGHTIALPALPVNGRTTYMGTHFVNGIRLDRSPMKDHPLNPMTEADLRAWLGS
;
A
#
# COMPACT_ATOMS: atom_id res chain seq x y z
N MET A 1 -21.36 -15.73 -20.00
CA MET A 1 -20.34 -15.32 -19.02
C MET A 1 -19.78 -13.98 -19.49
N SER A 2 -20.09 -12.88 -18.80
CA SER A 2 -19.48 -11.59 -19.14
C SER A 2 -17.98 -11.70 -18.91
N LYS A 3 -17.19 -11.25 -19.88
CA LYS A 3 -15.73 -11.20 -19.76
C LYS A 3 -15.41 -10.25 -18.60
N VAL A 4 -14.83 -10.75 -17.52
CA VAL A 4 -14.36 -9.90 -16.44
C VAL A 4 -13.35 -8.93 -17.05
N ARG A 5 -13.60 -7.62 -16.91
CA ARG A 5 -12.68 -6.62 -17.43
C ARG A 5 -11.42 -6.65 -16.57
N THR A 6 -10.27 -6.77 -17.20
CA THR A 6 -8.97 -6.69 -16.54
C THR A 6 -8.76 -5.28 -15.99
N LEU A 7 -8.41 -5.18 -14.72
CA LEU A 7 -8.03 -3.89 -14.10
C LEU A 7 -6.65 -3.46 -14.59
N LEU A 8 -6.45 -2.15 -14.68
CA LEU A 8 -5.11 -1.59 -14.87
C LEU A 8 -4.28 -1.79 -13.60
N VAL A 9 -4.85 -1.43 -12.44
CA VAL A 9 -4.20 -1.59 -11.13
C VAL A 9 -5.18 -2.15 -10.11
N GLY A 10 -4.74 -3.18 -9.39
CA GLY A 10 -5.36 -3.64 -8.15
C GLY A 10 -4.52 -3.17 -6.97
N ALA A 11 -5.04 -2.24 -6.15
CA ALA A 11 -4.31 -1.67 -5.03
C ALA A 11 -4.82 -2.18 -3.69
N VAL A 12 -3.89 -2.37 -2.75
CA VAL A 12 -4.21 -2.62 -1.33
C VAL A 12 -3.54 -1.54 -0.51
N ALA A 13 -4.31 -0.84 0.33
CA ALA A 13 -3.81 0.26 1.15
C ALA A 13 -3.84 -0.09 2.64
N ASP A 14 -2.79 0.30 3.36
CA ASP A 14 -2.69 0.09 4.80
C ASP A 14 -3.54 1.08 5.61
N ASP A 15 -3.88 2.24 5.02
CA ASP A 15 -4.79 3.22 5.61
C ASP A 15 -5.60 3.99 4.55
N ASP A 16 -6.65 4.68 5.02
CA ASP A 16 -7.60 5.41 4.17
C ASP A 16 -6.99 6.66 3.55
N SER A 17 -6.17 7.40 4.30
CA SER A 17 -5.53 8.63 3.80
C SER A 17 -4.59 8.33 2.63
N GLY A 18 -3.74 7.30 2.80
CA GLY A 18 -2.86 6.86 1.72
C GLY A 18 -3.62 6.34 0.51
N MET A 19 -4.74 5.65 0.73
CA MET A 19 -5.62 5.18 -0.34
C MET A 19 -6.22 6.34 -1.13
N THR A 20 -6.73 7.35 -0.43
CA THR A 20 -7.29 8.57 -1.05
C THR A 20 -6.25 9.33 -1.83
N ASP A 21 -5.03 9.50 -1.28
CA ASP A 21 -3.91 10.14 -1.98
C ASP A 21 -3.58 9.41 -3.29
N LEU A 22 -3.48 8.08 -3.25
CA LEU A 22 -3.18 7.27 -4.43
C LEU A 22 -4.24 7.43 -5.52
N LEU A 23 -5.51 7.28 -5.15
CA LEU A 23 -6.60 7.34 -6.13
C LEU A 23 -6.84 8.76 -6.65
N GLY A 24 -6.59 9.79 -5.83
CA GLY A 24 -6.60 11.19 -6.26
C GLY A 24 -5.60 11.44 -7.38
N MET A 25 -4.37 10.92 -7.27
CA MET A 25 -3.35 11.05 -8.31
C MET A 25 -3.77 10.34 -9.62
N PHE A 26 -4.43 9.20 -9.56
CA PHE A 26 -4.98 8.55 -10.76
C PHE A 26 -6.12 9.35 -11.37
N ALA A 27 -7.03 9.88 -10.54
CA ALA A 27 -8.17 10.67 -11.00
C ALA A 27 -7.76 11.99 -11.69
N GLU A 28 -6.66 12.62 -11.25
CA GLU A 28 -6.07 13.79 -11.91
C GLU A 28 -5.61 13.51 -13.34
N HIS A 29 -5.47 12.25 -13.73
CA HIS A 29 -5.09 11.81 -15.06
C HIS A 29 -6.22 11.06 -15.82
N ASP A 30 -7.47 11.37 -15.50
CA ASP A 30 -8.67 10.81 -16.14
C ASP A 30 -8.77 9.26 -16.05
N VAL A 31 -8.17 8.66 -15.01
CA VAL A 31 -8.26 7.24 -14.74
C VAL A 31 -9.44 6.97 -13.82
N ASN A 32 -10.36 6.08 -14.21
CA ASN A 32 -11.53 5.75 -13.42
C ASN A 32 -11.15 4.89 -12.21
N THR A 33 -11.44 5.38 -11.01
CA THR A 33 -11.04 4.73 -9.76
C THR A 33 -12.23 4.44 -8.86
N VAL A 34 -12.13 3.38 -8.07
CA VAL A 34 -13.03 3.09 -6.95
C VAL A 34 -12.25 2.64 -5.74
N MET A 35 -12.70 3.04 -4.55
CA MET A 35 -12.13 2.60 -3.27
C MET A 35 -13.17 1.87 -2.43
N PHE A 36 -12.66 0.87 -1.69
CA PHE A 36 -13.39 0.17 -0.64
C PHE A 36 -12.59 0.27 0.65
N PHE A 37 -13.23 0.68 1.74
CA PHE A 37 -12.58 0.85 3.04
C PHE A 37 -12.30 -0.46 3.78
N GLU A 38 -12.82 -1.56 3.25
CA GLU A 38 -12.57 -2.94 3.68
C GLU A 38 -12.75 -3.86 2.47
N THR A 39 -12.34 -5.12 2.60
CA THR A 39 -12.56 -6.10 1.53
C THR A 39 -14.06 -6.34 1.33
N PRO A 40 -14.63 -5.90 0.18
CA PRO A 40 -16.05 -5.99 -0.04
C PRO A 40 -16.48 -7.42 -0.38
N PRO A 41 -17.78 -7.76 -0.17
CA PRO A 41 -18.35 -8.97 -0.75
C PRO A 41 -18.18 -9.03 -2.27
N PRO A 42 -18.06 -10.23 -2.87
CA PRO A 42 -17.78 -10.38 -4.30
C PRO A 42 -18.80 -9.71 -5.23
N ASP A 43 -20.07 -9.72 -4.87
CA ASP A 43 -21.17 -9.09 -5.63
C ASP A 43 -21.06 -7.56 -5.61
N ILE A 44 -20.68 -6.99 -4.47
CA ILE A 44 -20.46 -5.55 -4.31
C ILE A 44 -19.22 -5.14 -5.11
N LEU A 45 -18.13 -5.89 -5.00
CA LEU A 45 -16.91 -5.63 -5.77
C LEU A 45 -17.22 -5.66 -7.27
N ALA A 46 -17.92 -6.70 -7.76
CA ALA A 46 -18.28 -6.83 -9.15
C ALA A 46 -19.14 -5.66 -9.66
N LYS A 47 -20.16 -5.27 -8.87
CA LYS A 47 -21.07 -4.18 -9.23
C LYS A 47 -20.35 -2.84 -9.41
N TYR A 48 -19.42 -2.51 -8.51
CA TYR A 48 -18.76 -1.19 -8.50
C TYR A 48 -17.42 -1.16 -9.25
N SER A 49 -16.94 -2.30 -9.75
CA SER A 49 -15.73 -2.35 -10.60
C SER A 49 -16.04 -2.28 -12.10
N GLU A 50 -17.31 -2.25 -12.48
CA GLU A 50 -17.68 -2.14 -13.89
C GLU A 50 -17.26 -0.77 -14.45
N GLY A 51 -16.46 -0.78 -15.53
CA GLY A 51 -15.95 0.46 -16.16
C GLY A 51 -14.80 1.14 -15.40
N ILE A 52 -14.30 0.52 -14.32
CA ILE A 52 -13.21 1.04 -13.50
C ILE A 52 -11.85 0.51 -13.99
N ASP A 53 -10.84 1.34 -13.92
CA ASP A 53 -9.46 1.01 -14.30
C ASP A 53 -8.62 0.64 -13.08
N VAL A 54 -8.86 1.31 -11.94
CA VAL A 54 -8.13 1.09 -10.69
C VAL A 54 -9.09 0.83 -9.54
N VAL A 55 -8.93 -0.31 -8.88
CA VAL A 55 -9.63 -0.65 -7.64
C VAL A 55 -8.65 -0.65 -6.49
N SER A 56 -8.96 0.05 -5.40
CA SER A 56 -8.20 0.01 -4.16
C SER A 56 -9.03 -0.51 -2.99
N ILE A 57 -8.46 -1.40 -2.21
CA ILE A 57 -9.06 -1.95 -0.99
C ILE A 57 -8.23 -1.53 0.22
N GLY A 58 -8.86 -0.83 1.15
CA GLY A 58 -8.28 -0.47 2.45
C GLY A 58 -8.30 -1.67 3.41
N THR A 59 -7.23 -1.84 4.18
CA THR A 59 -7.11 -2.93 5.14
C THR A 59 -7.10 -2.46 6.59
N GLN A 60 -6.91 -1.14 6.82
CA GLN A 60 -6.66 -0.58 8.17
C GLN A 60 -5.46 -1.31 8.85
N GLY A 61 -4.51 -1.76 8.02
CA GLY A 61 -3.41 -2.64 8.45
C GLY A 61 -2.30 -1.93 9.23
N ARG A 62 -2.21 -0.59 9.15
CA ARG A 62 -1.08 0.18 9.69
C ARG A 62 -0.89 0.03 11.20
N SER A 63 -1.96 -0.13 11.96
CA SER A 63 -1.96 -0.09 13.41
C SER A 63 -2.46 -1.37 14.09
N VAL A 64 -2.53 -2.47 13.33
CA VAL A 64 -2.93 -3.79 13.86
C VAL A 64 -1.71 -4.69 14.05
N GLU A 65 -1.90 -5.83 14.70
CA GLU A 65 -0.86 -6.85 14.85
C GLU A 65 -0.39 -7.38 13.47
N ALA A 66 0.88 -7.71 13.35
CA ALA A 66 1.54 -8.12 12.11
C ALA A 66 0.80 -9.27 11.38
N GLY A 67 0.40 -10.31 12.10
CA GLY A 67 -0.34 -11.43 11.53
C GLY A 67 -1.75 -11.05 11.06
N GLU A 68 -2.37 -10.04 11.67
CA GLU A 68 -3.66 -9.51 11.20
C GLU A 68 -3.47 -8.66 9.94
N ALA A 69 -2.45 -7.80 9.91
CA ALA A 69 -2.10 -7.00 8.72
C ALA A 69 -1.84 -7.90 7.51
N TYR A 70 -1.07 -8.99 7.70
CA TYR A 70 -0.82 -9.99 6.66
C TYR A 70 -2.13 -10.61 6.14
N ARG A 71 -2.98 -11.13 7.03
CA ARG A 71 -4.26 -11.77 6.63
C ARG A 71 -5.17 -10.82 5.87
N LYS A 72 -5.35 -9.59 6.37
CA LYS A 72 -6.17 -8.58 5.71
C LYS A 72 -5.64 -8.25 4.31
N CYS A 73 -4.32 -8.14 4.15
CA CYS A 73 -3.69 -7.91 2.85
C CYS A 73 -3.93 -9.09 1.90
N VAL A 74 -3.75 -10.34 2.37
CA VAL A 74 -4.04 -11.55 1.58
C VAL A 74 -5.50 -11.58 1.12
N ASP A 75 -6.46 -11.27 1.99
CA ASP A 75 -7.88 -11.30 1.65
C ASP A 75 -8.23 -10.24 0.59
N ALA A 76 -7.69 -9.03 0.73
CA ALA A 76 -7.85 -7.97 -0.27
C ALA A 76 -7.22 -8.35 -1.62
N LEU A 77 -6.01 -8.90 -1.61
CA LEU A 77 -5.32 -9.36 -2.83
C LEU A 77 -6.06 -10.51 -3.52
N LYS A 78 -6.62 -11.47 -2.74
CA LYS A 78 -7.46 -12.55 -3.31
C LYS A 78 -8.70 -12.01 -4.01
N ALA A 79 -9.36 -11.02 -3.42
CA ALA A 79 -10.52 -10.38 -4.03
C ALA A 79 -10.15 -9.71 -5.36
N LEU A 80 -9.04 -8.96 -5.40
CA LEU A 80 -8.55 -8.28 -6.59
C LEU A 80 -8.05 -9.25 -7.67
N ARG A 81 -7.46 -10.40 -7.28
CA ARG A 81 -6.90 -11.37 -8.22
C ARG A 81 -7.92 -11.90 -9.23
N ASN A 82 -9.21 -11.94 -8.88
CA ASN A 82 -10.27 -12.36 -9.77
C ASN A 82 -10.47 -11.43 -10.98
N TYR A 83 -9.91 -10.22 -10.93
CA TYR A 83 -9.98 -9.19 -11.99
C TYR A 83 -8.70 -9.12 -12.83
N GLU A 84 -7.73 -10.00 -12.58
CA GLU A 84 -6.46 -10.11 -13.31
C GLU A 84 -5.77 -8.75 -13.53
N PRO A 85 -5.47 -7.96 -12.47
CA PRO A 85 -4.82 -6.66 -12.63
C PRO A 85 -3.49 -6.79 -13.38
N HIS A 86 -3.20 -5.82 -14.25
CA HIS A 86 -1.89 -5.75 -14.89
C HIS A 86 -0.78 -5.46 -13.87
N MET A 87 -1.09 -4.73 -12.81
CA MET A 87 -0.17 -4.41 -11.72
C MET A 87 -0.89 -4.47 -10.36
N TYR A 88 -0.22 -5.02 -9.37
CA TYR A 88 -0.62 -4.89 -7.98
C TYR A 88 0.17 -3.77 -7.31
N TYR A 89 -0.50 -2.92 -6.54
CA TYR A 89 0.08 -1.81 -5.84
C TYR A 89 -0.19 -1.91 -4.34
N LEU A 90 0.86 -2.05 -3.53
CA LEU A 90 0.75 -2.05 -2.08
C LEU A 90 1.03 -0.63 -1.58
N LYS A 91 -0.03 0.09 -1.20
CA LYS A 91 0.06 1.48 -0.76
C LYS A 91 0.27 1.54 0.76
N TYR A 92 1.43 2.02 1.14
CA TYR A 92 1.79 2.31 2.52
C TYR A 92 2.23 3.77 2.66
N CYS A 93 2.48 4.24 3.89
CA CYS A 93 2.82 5.63 4.16
C CYS A 93 4.15 6.05 3.51
N SER A 94 4.18 7.27 2.94
CA SER A 94 5.41 7.83 2.37
C SER A 94 6.48 8.19 3.41
N THR A 95 6.15 8.20 4.70
CA THR A 95 7.09 8.30 5.82
C THR A 95 7.57 6.93 6.31
N PHE A 96 7.15 5.86 5.65
CA PHE A 96 7.51 4.48 5.98
C PHE A 96 7.10 4.08 7.40
N ASP A 97 5.96 4.57 7.89
CA ASP A 97 5.45 4.29 9.23
C ASP A 97 5.23 2.80 9.46
N SER A 98 6.19 2.17 10.11
CA SER A 98 6.15 0.76 10.45
C SER A 98 6.87 0.54 11.78
N THR A 99 6.69 -0.62 12.37
CA THR A 99 7.41 -1.03 13.58
C THR A 99 8.26 -2.26 13.28
N PRO A 100 9.22 -2.65 14.13
CA PRO A 100 9.94 -3.91 13.98
C PRO A 100 9.04 -5.17 13.99
N ARG A 101 7.80 -5.04 14.48
CA ARG A 101 6.76 -6.09 14.44
C ARG A 101 5.72 -5.84 13.35
N GLY A 102 6.03 -4.98 12.43
CA GLY A 102 5.21 -4.20 11.69
C GLY A 102 4.56 -4.60 10.45
N ASN A 103 4.11 -3.72 9.65
CA ASN A 103 2.97 -3.81 8.77
C ASN A 103 3.39 -3.75 7.32
N ILE A 104 4.43 -2.96 6.96
CA ILE A 104 4.88 -2.82 5.57
C ILE A 104 5.53 -4.12 5.09
N GLY A 105 6.40 -4.72 5.90
CA GLY A 105 6.99 -6.03 5.61
C GLY A 105 5.91 -7.10 5.43
N GLN A 106 4.91 -7.15 6.31
CA GLN A 106 3.80 -8.10 6.24
C GLN A 106 2.94 -7.94 4.98
N MET A 107 2.72 -6.69 4.53
CA MET A 107 2.02 -6.46 3.26
C MET A 107 2.86 -6.95 2.06
N ILE A 108 4.16 -6.72 2.08
CA ILE A 108 5.09 -7.18 1.06
C ILE A 108 5.12 -8.70 1.01
N ASP A 109 5.25 -9.36 2.16
CA ASP A 109 5.24 -10.82 2.27
C ASP A 109 3.91 -11.40 1.77
N ALA A 110 2.78 -10.82 2.16
CA ALA A 110 1.47 -11.23 1.66
C ALA A 110 1.37 -11.15 0.13
N GLY A 111 1.92 -10.09 -0.46
CA GLY A 111 1.99 -9.93 -1.91
C GLY A 111 2.87 -10.98 -2.57
N LEU A 112 4.07 -11.20 -2.08
CA LEU A 112 5.03 -12.16 -2.63
C LEU A 112 4.54 -13.61 -2.46
N ASP A 113 3.98 -13.96 -1.30
CA ASP A 113 3.46 -15.31 -1.05
C ASP A 113 2.26 -15.66 -1.95
N LEU A 114 1.37 -14.69 -2.17
CA LEU A 114 0.15 -14.93 -2.97
C LEU A 114 0.37 -14.83 -4.47
N LEU A 115 1.17 -13.85 -4.91
CA LEU A 115 1.32 -13.51 -6.33
C LEU A 115 2.64 -14.00 -6.90
N GLY A 116 3.65 -14.24 -6.08
CA GLY A 116 5.00 -14.56 -6.51
C GLY A 116 5.72 -13.36 -7.18
N GLY A 117 6.83 -13.66 -7.85
CA GLY A 117 7.56 -12.65 -8.63
C GLY A 117 8.48 -11.76 -7.81
N HIS A 118 8.47 -10.46 -8.13
CA HIS A 118 9.34 -9.45 -7.52
C HIS A 118 8.54 -8.22 -7.12
N THR A 119 9.00 -7.50 -6.09
CA THR A 119 8.43 -6.24 -5.67
C THR A 119 9.51 -5.16 -5.54
N ILE A 120 9.06 -3.91 -5.55
CA ILE A 120 9.92 -2.75 -5.30
C ILE A 120 9.31 -1.99 -4.12
N ALA A 121 10.09 -1.77 -3.07
CA ALA A 121 9.70 -0.87 -1.99
C ALA A 121 10.14 0.55 -2.32
N LEU A 122 9.19 1.43 -2.60
CA LEU A 122 9.43 2.82 -3.01
C LEU A 122 8.53 3.79 -2.24
N PRO A 123 8.91 4.20 -1.01
CA PRO A 123 8.15 5.19 -0.25
C PRO A 123 8.36 6.63 -0.73
N ALA A 124 9.29 6.88 -1.64
CA ALA A 124 9.60 8.22 -2.11
C ALA A 124 8.38 8.88 -2.78
N LEU A 125 8.06 10.09 -2.31
CA LEU A 125 7.02 10.96 -2.84
C LEU A 125 7.54 12.40 -2.81
N PRO A 126 8.35 12.83 -3.80
CA PRO A 126 9.05 14.11 -3.77
C PRO A 126 8.14 15.33 -3.64
N VAL A 127 6.94 15.28 -4.23
CA VAL A 127 5.94 16.36 -4.12
C VAL A 127 5.53 16.64 -2.67
N ASN A 128 5.64 15.63 -1.80
CA ASN A 128 5.37 15.74 -0.37
C ASN A 128 6.66 15.80 0.47
N GLY A 129 7.82 16.05 -0.15
CA GLY A 129 9.10 16.14 0.54
C GLY A 129 9.69 14.81 1.04
N ARG A 130 9.22 13.67 0.52
CA ARG A 130 9.77 12.34 0.84
C ARG A 130 10.70 11.90 -0.27
N THR A 131 11.96 11.65 0.08
CA THR A 131 12.98 11.23 -0.88
C THR A 131 13.78 10.06 -0.33
N THR A 132 14.32 9.22 -1.22
CA THR A 132 15.15 8.09 -0.86
C THR A 132 16.42 8.11 -1.71
N TYR A 133 17.56 7.98 -1.04
CA TYR A 133 18.84 7.88 -1.72
C TYR A 133 19.67 6.73 -1.14
N MET A 134 20.08 5.78 -2.00
CA MET A 134 20.85 4.59 -1.65
C MET A 134 20.27 3.83 -0.43
N GLY A 135 18.94 3.70 -0.38
CA GLY A 135 18.22 3.04 0.72
C GLY A 135 17.95 3.95 1.93
N THR A 136 18.60 5.09 2.07
CA THR A 136 18.35 6.03 3.15
C THR A 136 17.17 6.93 2.81
N HIS A 137 16.19 7.01 3.70
CA HIS A 137 14.97 7.81 3.54
C HIS A 137 15.05 9.15 4.26
N PHE A 138 14.44 10.17 3.63
CA PHE A 138 14.43 11.55 4.11
C PHE A 138 13.02 12.12 4.10
N VAL A 139 12.70 12.94 5.08
CA VAL A 139 11.49 13.74 5.19
C VAL A 139 11.88 15.21 5.22
N ASN A 140 11.46 15.97 4.19
CA ASN A 140 11.81 17.39 4.01
C ASN A 140 13.33 17.65 4.08
N GLY A 141 14.12 16.77 3.47
CA GLY A 141 15.58 16.86 3.46
C GLY A 141 16.29 16.42 4.76
N ILE A 142 15.52 16.03 5.78
CA ILE A 142 16.05 15.53 7.05
C ILE A 142 15.97 14.00 7.03
N ARG A 143 17.05 13.32 7.42
CA ARG A 143 17.04 11.86 7.58
C ARG A 143 15.87 11.42 8.45
N LEU A 144 15.21 10.33 8.09
CA LEU A 144 14.01 9.83 8.77
C LEU A 144 14.21 9.68 10.28
N ASP A 145 15.32 9.09 10.71
CA ASP A 145 15.70 8.87 12.11
C ASP A 145 16.07 10.14 12.89
N ARG A 146 16.12 11.29 12.21
CA ARG A 146 16.39 12.62 12.80
C ARG A 146 15.25 13.61 12.54
N SER A 147 14.25 13.19 11.76
CA SER A 147 13.06 13.99 11.48
C SER A 147 12.07 13.92 12.65
N PRO A 148 11.00 14.73 12.66
CA PRO A 148 9.91 14.60 13.64
C PRO A 148 9.27 13.21 13.70
N MET A 149 9.43 12.40 12.66
CA MET A 149 8.94 11.01 12.63
C MET A 149 9.66 10.09 13.64
N LYS A 150 10.86 10.46 14.09
CA LYS A 150 11.58 9.76 15.16
C LYS A 150 10.75 9.60 16.43
N ASP A 151 9.96 10.63 16.75
CA ASP A 151 9.15 10.71 17.97
C ASP A 151 7.65 10.45 17.67
N HIS A 152 7.34 9.78 16.55
CA HIS A 152 5.96 9.47 16.19
C HIS A 152 5.30 8.60 17.27
N PRO A 153 4.11 8.96 17.76
CA PRO A 153 3.53 8.34 18.97
C PRO A 153 3.18 6.86 18.80
N LEU A 154 2.86 6.42 17.58
CA LEU A 154 2.51 5.02 17.30
C LEU A 154 3.67 4.25 16.67
N ASN A 155 4.38 4.87 15.75
CA ASN A 155 5.43 4.24 14.94
C ASN A 155 6.69 5.12 14.93
N PRO A 156 7.48 5.15 16.03
CA PRO A 156 8.70 5.94 16.10
C PRO A 156 9.74 5.44 15.08
N MET A 157 10.13 6.30 14.15
CA MET A 157 11.05 5.96 13.07
C MET A 157 12.50 6.21 13.50
N THR A 158 13.12 5.20 14.07
CA THR A 158 14.48 5.27 14.66
C THR A 158 15.58 4.83 13.70
N GLU A 159 15.23 4.35 12.50
CA GLU A 159 16.16 3.94 11.45
C GLU A 159 15.76 4.61 10.13
N ALA A 160 16.74 5.08 9.38
CA ALA A 160 16.53 5.70 8.07
C ALA A 160 16.93 4.79 6.90
N ASP A 161 17.68 3.71 7.14
CA ASP A 161 17.99 2.71 6.12
C ASP A 161 16.79 1.74 5.98
N LEU A 162 16.07 1.88 4.89
CA LEU A 162 14.88 1.06 4.61
C LEU A 162 15.21 -0.44 4.47
N ARG A 163 16.43 -0.78 4.08
CA ARG A 163 16.87 -2.18 3.98
C ARG A 163 17.03 -2.80 5.35
N ALA A 164 17.57 -2.04 6.31
CA ALA A 164 17.65 -2.48 7.69
C ALA A 164 16.24 -2.65 8.29
N TRP A 165 15.32 -1.73 7.98
CA TRP A 165 13.93 -1.78 8.43
C TRP A 165 13.17 -3.00 7.91
N LEU A 166 13.34 -3.34 6.61
CA LEU A 166 12.67 -4.48 5.97
C LEU A 166 13.31 -5.83 6.30
N GLY A 167 14.57 -5.84 6.72
CA GLY A 167 15.33 -7.06 7.08
C GLY A 167 15.40 -7.36 8.56
N SER A 168 14.68 -6.58 9.40
CA SER A 168 14.67 -6.74 10.85
C SER A 168 13.60 -7.72 11.35
#